data_2f031b5f7702b7917779a8025a0c4020
#
_entry.id   2f031b5f7702b7917779a8025a0c4020
#
_cell.length_a   1.000
_cell.length_b   1.000
_cell.length_c   1.000
_cell.angle_alpha   90.00
_cell.angle_beta   90.00
_cell.angle_gamma   90.00
#
_symmetry.space_group_name_H-M   'P 1'
#
loop_
_entity.id
_entity.type
_entity.pdbx_description
1 polymer ?
#
loop_
_entity_poly.entity_id
_entity_poly.type
_entity_poly.pdbx_seq_one_letter_code
_entity_poly.pdbx_strand_id
1 'polypeptide(L)'
;KKDDFQILVQQAREKNILDYFQESGYSIEKKSSNYYVTEIAGLCLKPESNQWYYHYENIGRANNSIDCLTKVLNMDFNQAVYELTGKDLSHFKAEELPKKQQPQYTAPPTKIALPEKKELVMPEQSDNMRRLFAYFSKSRHIPAKIVEELVHAKLLYQTENEATAVIKGVEKTFKNANAVFIHKDDKGEIIGGEVQGLNTFKRFKGVAPGTGESVFKFVPNPSADGKIKRAYLFESAIDLMSFYSFCKKEKIEGAMLISMAGLKPTVPKQLRDQGIEIVSCVDNDEAGRKFEAENGFKRPDGVKNLLDNNGFKDWNEMLSFRAEHPNAKLDENLRKNNGSSNDMSSSIGGR
;
A
#
# COMPACT_ATOMS: atom_id res chain seq x y z
N LYS A 1 40.94 -3.61 -21.88
CA LYS A 1 40.13 -4.76 -21.36
C LYS A 1 39.34 -4.44 -20.09
N LYS A 2 40.02 -3.92 -19.03
CA LYS A 2 39.31 -3.51 -17.78
C LYS A 2 38.41 -2.32 -18.03
N ASP A 3 38.90 -1.38 -18.84
CA ASP A 3 38.10 -0.21 -19.24
C ASP A 3 36.93 -0.63 -20.12
N ASP A 4 37.12 -1.58 -21.04
CA ASP A 4 36.02 -2.11 -21.89
C ASP A 4 34.93 -2.78 -21.08
N PHE A 5 35.30 -3.53 -20.02
CA PHE A 5 34.33 -4.11 -19.10
C PHE A 5 33.53 -3.04 -18.35
N GLN A 6 34.22 -2.03 -17.81
CA GLN A 6 33.56 -0.94 -17.09
C GLN A 6 32.64 -0.14 -17.99
N ILE A 7 33.06 0.12 -19.24
CA ILE A 7 32.24 0.80 -20.25
C ILE A 7 30.97 -0.01 -20.53
N LEU A 8 31.10 -1.33 -20.72
CA LEU A 8 29.97 -2.20 -21.01
C LEU A 8 28.95 -2.23 -19.83
N VAL A 9 29.45 -2.34 -18.61
CA VAL A 9 28.60 -2.30 -17.41
C VAL A 9 27.93 -0.94 -17.25
N GLN A 10 28.61 0.14 -17.59
CA GLN A 10 28.03 1.48 -17.53
C GLN A 10 26.93 1.65 -18.60
N GLN A 11 27.17 1.16 -19.82
CA GLN A 11 26.15 1.14 -20.88
C GLN A 11 24.91 0.36 -20.45
N ALA A 12 25.10 -0.80 -19.83
CA ALA A 12 23.98 -1.59 -19.30
C ALA A 12 23.20 -0.85 -18.19
N ARG A 13 23.89 -0.14 -17.31
CA ARG A 13 23.23 0.66 -16.25
C ARG A 13 22.38 1.80 -16.82
N GLU A 14 22.88 2.46 -17.87
CA GLU A 14 22.28 3.64 -18.47
C GLU A 14 21.22 3.31 -19.54
N LYS A 15 21.15 2.06 -20.00
CA LYS A 15 20.09 1.64 -20.94
C LYS A 15 18.74 2.04 -20.38
N ASN A 16 17.91 2.71 -21.19
CA ASN A 16 16.57 3.09 -20.78
C ASN A 16 15.75 1.84 -20.44
N ILE A 17 15.24 1.77 -19.22
CA ILE A 17 14.53 0.58 -18.73
C ILE A 17 13.17 0.39 -19.40
N LEU A 18 12.52 1.47 -19.83
CA LEU A 18 11.27 1.38 -20.57
C LEU A 18 11.51 0.78 -21.97
N ASP A 19 12.56 1.23 -22.66
CA ASP A 19 12.92 0.71 -23.97
C ASP A 19 13.22 -0.79 -23.90
N TYR A 20 13.95 -1.23 -22.86
CA TYR A 20 14.22 -2.65 -22.63
C TYR A 20 12.93 -3.47 -22.54
N PHE A 21 11.97 -3.06 -21.71
CA PHE A 21 10.73 -3.82 -21.56
C PHE A 21 9.89 -3.83 -22.85
N GLN A 22 9.88 -2.74 -23.61
CA GLN A 22 9.20 -2.67 -24.91
C GLN A 22 9.86 -3.57 -25.95
N GLU A 23 11.20 -3.51 -26.06
CA GLU A 23 11.99 -4.35 -26.99
C GLU A 23 11.88 -5.84 -26.64
N SER A 24 11.73 -6.17 -25.36
CA SER A 24 11.54 -7.52 -24.85
C SER A 24 10.09 -8.02 -24.96
N GLY A 25 9.18 -7.25 -25.54
CA GLY A 25 7.80 -7.66 -25.83
C GLY A 25 6.82 -7.58 -24.65
N TYR A 26 7.19 -6.88 -23.57
CA TYR A 26 6.26 -6.65 -22.45
C TYR A 26 5.21 -5.60 -22.83
N SER A 27 4.00 -5.80 -22.32
CA SER A 27 2.91 -4.84 -22.49
C SER A 27 3.06 -3.67 -21.53
N ILE A 28 3.04 -2.45 -22.04
CA ILE A 28 3.28 -1.24 -21.27
C ILE A 28 2.02 -0.39 -21.21
N GLU A 29 1.55 -0.11 -20.00
CA GLU A 29 0.42 0.78 -19.75
C GLU A 29 0.93 2.14 -19.23
N LYS A 30 0.56 3.21 -19.93
CA LYS A 30 0.88 4.58 -19.47
C LYS A 30 -0.24 5.11 -18.56
N LYS A 31 0.11 5.51 -17.34
CA LYS A 31 -0.79 6.18 -16.39
C LYS A 31 -0.16 7.51 -15.95
N SER A 32 -0.70 8.62 -16.44
CA SER A 32 -0.12 9.97 -16.21
C SER A 32 1.31 10.08 -16.72
N SER A 33 2.28 10.40 -15.86
CA SER A 33 3.72 10.47 -16.19
C SER A 33 4.48 9.16 -15.98
N ASN A 34 3.81 8.12 -15.50
CA ASN A 34 4.42 6.83 -15.19
C ASN A 34 4.02 5.75 -16.19
N TYR A 35 4.88 4.76 -16.33
CA TYR A 35 4.64 3.58 -17.16
C TYR A 35 4.65 2.34 -16.27
N TYR A 36 3.77 1.40 -16.55
CA TYR A 36 3.61 0.17 -15.78
C TYR A 36 3.76 -1.03 -16.72
N VAL A 37 4.52 -2.03 -16.28
CA VAL A 37 4.68 -3.28 -17.01
C VAL A 37 3.52 -4.19 -16.60
N THR A 38 2.66 -4.55 -17.55
CA THR A 38 1.39 -5.27 -17.28
C THR A 38 1.64 -6.65 -16.69
N GLU A 39 2.64 -7.36 -17.21
CA GLU A 39 3.00 -8.72 -16.76
C GLU A 39 3.74 -8.74 -15.41
N ILE A 40 4.23 -7.58 -14.96
CA ILE A 40 4.94 -7.46 -13.68
C ILE A 40 4.17 -6.47 -12.81
N ALA A 41 3.13 -6.98 -12.16
CA ALA A 41 2.29 -6.16 -11.32
C ALA A 41 3.12 -5.39 -10.27
N GLY A 42 2.87 -4.08 -10.14
CA GLY A 42 3.59 -3.23 -9.19
C GLY A 42 4.92 -2.66 -9.69
N LEU A 43 5.39 -3.00 -10.89
CA LEU A 43 6.57 -2.37 -11.48
C LEU A 43 6.18 -1.06 -12.19
N CYS A 44 6.69 0.06 -11.68
CA CYS A 44 6.49 1.40 -12.21
C CYS A 44 7.81 1.93 -12.79
N LEU A 45 7.77 2.45 -14.00
CA LEU A 45 8.92 3.00 -14.73
C LEU A 45 8.74 4.50 -14.95
N LYS A 46 9.84 5.25 -14.81
CA LYS A 46 9.94 6.69 -15.10
C LYS A 46 11.04 6.93 -16.12
N PRO A 47 10.75 6.87 -17.43
CA PRO A 47 11.76 6.87 -18.48
C PRO A 47 12.59 8.17 -18.53
N GLU A 48 12.00 9.33 -18.22
CA GLU A 48 12.70 10.63 -18.23
C GLU A 48 13.91 10.67 -17.28
N SER A 49 13.84 9.96 -16.17
CA SER A 49 14.91 9.86 -15.17
C SER A 49 15.57 8.49 -15.13
N ASN A 50 15.17 7.58 -16.04
CA ASN A 50 15.55 6.16 -16.06
C ASN A 50 15.41 5.50 -14.67
N GLN A 51 14.39 5.89 -13.91
CA GLN A 51 14.09 5.34 -12.59
C GLN A 51 13.00 4.29 -12.71
N TRP A 52 13.07 3.34 -11.82
CA TRP A 52 12.06 2.30 -11.66
C TRP A 52 11.72 2.12 -10.18
N TYR A 53 10.55 1.59 -9.89
CA TYR A 53 10.10 1.29 -8.54
C TYR A 53 9.21 0.06 -8.57
N TYR A 54 9.54 -0.92 -7.73
CA TYR A 54 8.77 -2.13 -7.56
C TYR A 54 8.03 -2.10 -6.22
N HIS A 55 6.72 -1.93 -6.29
CA HIS A 55 5.88 -1.64 -5.13
C HIS A 55 5.80 -2.78 -4.12
N TYR A 56 5.81 -4.03 -4.60
CA TYR A 56 5.64 -5.20 -3.72
C TYR A 56 6.81 -5.41 -2.76
N GLU A 57 8.02 -5.11 -3.18
CA GLU A 57 9.20 -5.27 -2.35
C GLU A 57 9.74 -3.93 -1.82
N ASN A 58 9.06 -2.83 -2.15
CA ASN A 58 9.47 -1.47 -1.78
C ASN A 58 10.91 -1.14 -2.20
N ILE A 59 11.34 -1.65 -3.35
CA ILE A 59 12.69 -1.48 -3.92
C ILE A 59 12.66 -0.63 -5.18
N GLY A 60 13.80 -0.06 -5.53
CA GLY A 60 13.98 0.77 -6.71
C GLY A 60 14.42 2.18 -6.35
N ARG A 61 14.06 3.16 -7.20
CA ARG A 61 14.51 4.56 -7.17
C ARG A 61 15.97 4.77 -7.61
N ALA A 62 16.69 3.70 -7.94
CA ALA A 62 18.02 3.83 -8.50
C ALA A 62 17.92 4.06 -10.02
N ASN A 63 18.78 4.92 -10.53
CA ASN A 63 18.98 5.11 -11.98
C ASN A 63 19.93 4.02 -12.50
N ASN A 64 19.47 2.75 -12.48
CA ASN A 64 20.29 1.59 -12.79
C ASN A 64 19.43 0.44 -13.29
N SER A 65 19.48 0.21 -14.61
CA SER A 65 18.67 -0.83 -15.26
C SER A 65 19.13 -2.25 -14.91
N ILE A 66 20.43 -2.47 -14.62
CA ILE A 66 20.91 -3.77 -14.14
C ILE A 66 20.22 -4.14 -12.82
N ASP A 67 20.09 -3.18 -11.89
CA ASP A 67 19.41 -3.41 -10.62
C ASP A 67 17.93 -3.78 -10.81
N CYS A 68 17.27 -3.23 -11.81
CA CYS A 68 15.89 -3.61 -12.13
C CYS A 68 15.82 -5.08 -12.55
N LEU A 69 16.65 -5.50 -13.51
CA LEU A 69 16.64 -6.87 -14.01
C LEU A 69 17.06 -7.89 -12.93
N THR A 70 18.05 -7.55 -12.12
CA THR A 70 18.54 -8.46 -11.07
C THR A 70 17.57 -8.59 -9.89
N LYS A 71 16.90 -7.50 -9.51
CA LYS A 71 16.03 -7.48 -8.31
C LYS A 71 14.57 -7.81 -8.62
N VAL A 72 14.07 -7.44 -9.81
CA VAL A 72 12.66 -7.65 -10.18
C VAL A 72 12.49 -8.91 -11.02
N LEU A 73 13.39 -9.15 -11.99
CA LEU A 73 13.35 -10.33 -12.85
C LEU A 73 14.23 -11.48 -12.35
N ASN A 74 14.91 -11.29 -11.21
CA ASN A 74 15.77 -12.29 -10.57
C ASN A 74 16.88 -12.84 -11.48
N MET A 75 17.36 -12.02 -12.43
CA MET A 75 18.47 -12.37 -13.32
C MET A 75 19.80 -12.28 -12.58
N ASP A 76 20.77 -13.12 -12.98
CA ASP A 76 22.13 -12.88 -12.52
C ASP A 76 22.76 -11.66 -13.22
N PHE A 77 23.87 -11.14 -12.66
CA PHE A 77 24.49 -9.93 -13.17
C PHE A 77 24.92 -10.04 -14.65
N ASN A 78 25.49 -11.17 -15.05
CA ASN A 78 25.99 -11.36 -16.41
C ASN A 78 24.84 -11.44 -17.40
N GLN A 79 23.77 -12.14 -17.01
CA GLN A 79 22.53 -12.22 -17.79
C GLN A 79 21.91 -10.83 -17.95
N ALA A 80 21.81 -10.06 -16.86
CA ALA A 80 21.26 -8.71 -16.93
C ALA A 80 22.07 -7.78 -17.84
N VAL A 81 23.40 -7.85 -17.82
CA VAL A 81 24.26 -7.07 -18.72
C VAL A 81 24.08 -7.52 -20.17
N TYR A 82 24.00 -8.82 -20.43
CA TYR A 82 23.73 -9.36 -21.75
C TYR A 82 22.39 -8.88 -22.32
N GLU A 83 21.31 -9.01 -21.56
CA GLU A 83 19.98 -8.55 -21.95
C GLU A 83 19.93 -7.06 -22.27
N LEU A 84 20.66 -6.23 -21.52
CA LEU A 84 20.66 -4.77 -21.72
C LEU A 84 21.58 -4.29 -22.84
N THR A 85 22.62 -5.07 -23.23
CA THR A 85 23.66 -4.61 -24.17
C THR A 85 23.82 -5.51 -25.38
N GLY A 86 23.27 -6.72 -25.36
CA GLY A 86 23.49 -7.75 -26.39
C GLY A 86 24.93 -8.32 -26.41
N LYS A 87 25.75 -8.04 -25.39
CA LYS A 87 27.17 -8.47 -25.35
C LYS A 87 27.42 -9.38 -24.15
N ASP A 88 28.02 -10.54 -24.46
CA ASP A 88 28.39 -11.53 -23.46
C ASP A 88 29.67 -11.13 -22.72
N LEU A 89 29.64 -11.28 -21.41
CA LEU A 89 30.78 -11.07 -20.51
C LEU A 89 31.75 -12.23 -20.46
N SER A 90 31.46 -13.38 -21.09
CA SER A 90 32.32 -14.58 -21.12
C SER A 90 33.73 -14.33 -21.67
N HIS A 91 33.90 -13.30 -22.49
CA HIS A 91 35.21 -12.91 -23.06
C HIS A 91 36.12 -12.15 -22.09
N PHE A 92 35.55 -11.73 -20.91
CA PHE A 92 36.35 -11.07 -19.89
C PHE A 92 36.88 -12.14 -18.91
N LYS A 93 38.19 -12.08 -18.56
CA LYS A 93 38.73 -13.00 -17.57
C LYS A 93 38.10 -12.79 -16.21
N ALA A 94 37.94 -13.89 -15.45
CA ALA A 94 37.35 -13.86 -14.11
C ALA A 94 38.00 -12.83 -13.14
N GLU A 95 39.22 -12.46 -13.39
CA GLU A 95 39.99 -11.42 -12.65
C GLU A 95 39.55 -9.99 -13.01
N GLU A 96 38.89 -9.80 -14.17
CA GLU A 96 38.39 -8.52 -14.67
C GLU A 96 36.93 -8.27 -14.24
N LEU A 97 36.24 -9.35 -13.84
CA LEU A 97 34.92 -9.26 -13.24
C LEU A 97 35.04 -8.65 -11.85
N PRO A 98 34.17 -7.74 -11.44
CA PRO A 98 34.12 -7.35 -10.05
C PRO A 98 34.03 -8.64 -9.25
N LYS A 99 35.08 -8.97 -8.49
CA LYS A 99 34.99 -10.05 -7.53
C LYS A 99 33.69 -9.79 -6.80
N LYS A 100 32.71 -10.70 -6.95
CA LYS A 100 31.66 -10.79 -5.94
C LYS A 100 32.47 -10.75 -4.65
N GLN A 101 32.38 -9.68 -3.90
CA GLN A 101 32.54 -9.81 -2.47
C GLN A 101 31.43 -10.81 -2.14
N GLN A 102 31.80 -12.11 -2.26
CA GLN A 102 31.11 -13.09 -1.44
C GLN A 102 31.12 -12.39 -0.09
N PRO A 103 29.96 -12.14 0.51
CA PRO A 103 29.98 -11.80 1.90
C PRO A 103 30.84 -12.93 2.49
N GLN A 104 32.10 -12.63 2.84
CA GLN A 104 32.81 -13.47 3.77
C GLN A 104 31.80 -13.55 4.91
N TYR A 105 31.28 -14.75 5.10
CA TYR A 105 30.54 -15.11 6.28
C TYR A 105 31.57 -15.08 7.42
N THR A 106 32.08 -13.90 7.70
CA THR A 106 32.52 -13.55 9.03
C THR A 106 31.23 -13.56 9.81
N ALA A 107 31.21 -14.40 10.82
CA ALA A 107 30.15 -14.46 11.81
C ALA A 107 29.58 -13.03 11.97
N PRO A 108 28.27 -12.83 11.85
CA PRO A 108 27.71 -11.50 11.76
C PRO A 108 28.37 -10.65 12.84
N PRO A 109 28.92 -9.47 12.51
CA PRO A 109 29.39 -8.58 13.54
C PRO A 109 28.19 -8.46 14.46
N THR A 110 28.39 -8.79 15.70
CA THR A 110 27.39 -8.75 16.76
C THR A 110 27.03 -7.27 17.02
N LYS A 111 26.46 -6.66 16.04
CA LYS A 111 25.75 -5.38 15.91
C LYS A 111 25.60 -5.13 14.42
N ILE A 112 24.56 -5.70 13.80
CA ILE A 112 23.94 -5.03 12.66
C ILE A 112 23.54 -3.66 13.23
N ALA A 113 24.22 -2.60 12.81
CA ALA A 113 23.73 -1.26 13.05
C ALA A 113 22.32 -1.28 12.46
N LEU A 114 21.32 -1.26 13.34
CA LEU A 114 19.94 -1.06 12.95
C LEU A 114 19.95 0.17 12.03
N PRO A 115 19.31 0.14 10.85
CA PRO A 115 19.27 1.30 9.99
C PRO A 115 18.89 2.48 10.88
N GLU A 116 19.68 3.54 10.84
CA GLU A 116 19.48 4.71 11.70
C GLU A 116 18.01 5.06 11.67
N LYS A 117 17.36 4.97 12.82
CA LYS A 117 15.93 5.23 12.93
C LYS A 117 15.74 6.67 12.50
N LYS A 118 15.23 6.88 11.29
CA LYS A 118 14.96 8.23 10.79
C LYS A 118 14.12 8.94 11.85
N GLU A 119 14.53 10.14 12.22
CA GLU A 119 13.79 10.96 13.16
C GLU A 119 12.34 11.12 12.68
N LEU A 120 11.38 10.98 13.58
CA LEU A 120 9.99 11.16 13.26
C LEU A 120 9.71 12.64 13.03
N VAL A 121 9.23 12.96 11.83
CA VAL A 121 8.83 14.32 11.46
C VAL A 121 7.33 14.31 11.17
N MET A 122 6.55 14.72 12.17
CA MET A 122 5.11 14.86 11.99
C MET A 122 4.78 16.16 11.25
N PRO A 123 3.85 16.13 10.27
CA PRO A 123 3.38 17.35 9.61
C PRO A 123 2.72 18.30 10.63
N GLU A 124 2.95 19.59 10.47
CA GLU A 124 2.38 20.59 11.35
C GLU A 124 0.85 20.64 11.24
N GLN A 125 0.18 20.78 12.38
CA GLN A 125 -1.28 20.87 12.43
C GLN A 125 -1.74 22.26 11.96
N SER A 126 -2.72 22.27 11.06
CA SER A 126 -3.41 23.51 10.66
C SER A 126 -4.44 23.95 11.70
N ASP A 127 -4.59 25.24 11.89
CA ASP A 127 -5.66 25.81 12.73
C ASP A 127 -7.06 25.56 12.18
N ASN A 128 -7.17 25.23 10.91
CA ASN A 128 -8.42 25.07 10.19
C ASN A 128 -8.61 23.61 9.75
N MET A 129 -9.71 23.00 10.17
CA MET A 129 -10.05 21.61 9.80
C MET A 129 -11.23 21.49 8.80
N ARG A 130 -11.65 22.59 8.17
CA ARG A 130 -12.84 22.61 7.28
C ARG A 130 -12.70 21.66 6.10
N ARG A 131 -11.51 21.56 5.49
CA ARG A 131 -11.25 20.67 4.34
C ARG A 131 -11.31 19.21 4.76
N LEU A 132 -10.79 18.88 5.94
CA LEU A 132 -10.86 17.55 6.53
C LEU A 132 -12.32 17.11 6.70
N PHE A 133 -13.14 17.90 7.36
CA PHE A 133 -14.56 17.58 7.53
C PHE A 133 -15.30 17.49 6.19
N ALA A 134 -15.08 18.44 5.28
CA ALA A 134 -15.70 18.44 3.97
C ALA A 134 -15.31 17.18 3.16
N TYR A 135 -14.04 16.81 3.16
CA TYR A 135 -13.56 15.63 2.45
C TYR A 135 -14.18 14.34 2.98
N PHE A 136 -14.12 14.12 4.29
CA PHE A 136 -14.67 12.89 4.86
C PHE A 136 -16.19 12.81 4.72
N SER A 137 -16.91 13.90 4.97
CA SER A 137 -18.38 13.88 4.91
C SER A 137 -18.92 13.87 3.50
N LYS A 138 -18.35 14.67 2.57
CA LYS A 138 -18.91 14.83 1.22
C LYS A 138 -18.32 13.89 0.18
N SER A 139 -16.99 13.60 0.29
CA SER A 139 -16.30 12.79 -0.73
C SER A 139 -16.13 11.34 -0.31
N ARG A 140 -16.23 11.05 0.99
CA ARG A 140 -16.08 9.69 1.54
C ARG A 140 -17.30 9.19 2.26
N HIS A 141 -18.35 10.02 2.37
CA HIS A 141 -19.63 9.72 3.03
C HIS A 141 -19.48 9.25 4.49
N ILE A 142 -18.34 9.54 5.12
CA ILE A 142 -18.08 9.21 6.53
C ILE A 142 -18.85 10.20 7.41
N PRO A 143 -19.68 9.75 8.36
CA PRO A 143 -20.44 10.62 9.25
C PRO A 143 -19.54 11.60 10.01
N ALA A 144 -19.91 12.90 10.04
CA ALA A 144 -19.12 13.95 10.69
C ALA A 144 -18.81 13.62 12.15
N LYS A 145 -19.73 12.97 12.87
CA LYS A 145 -19.54 12.53 14.27
C LYS A 145 -18.34 11.62 14.47
N ILE A 146 -18.00 10.77 13.46
CA ILE A 146 -16.82 9.89 13.52
C ILE A 146 -15.55 10.72 13.37
N VAL A 147 -15.57 11.70 12.47
CA VAL A 147 -14.45 12.64 12.27
C VAL A 147 -14.23 13.44 13.55
N GLU A 148 -15.30 13.97 14.16
CA GLU A 148 -15.27 14.70 15.43
C GLU A 148 -14.70 13.84 16.55
N GLU A 149 -15.14 12.58 16.67
CA GLU A 149 -14.67 11.63 17.67
C GLU A 149 -13.14 11.44 17.60
N LEU A 150 -12.59 11.25 16.40
CA LEU A 150 -11.15 11.10 16.20
C LEU A 150 -10.37 12.40 16.43
N VAL A 151 -10.93 13.54 16.04
CA VAL A 151 -10.31 14.86 16.27
C VAL A 151 -10.27 15.16 17.77
N HIS A 152 -11.36 14.96 18.50
CA HIS A 152 -11.43 15.16 19.96
C HIS A 152 -10.50 14.19 20.72
N ALA A 153 -10.36 12.96 20.24
CA ALA A 153 -9.41 11.99 20.79
C ALA A 153 -7.94 12.33 20.47
N LYS A 154 -7.67 13.42 19.73
CA LYS A 154 -6.34 13.80 19.25
C LYS A 154 -5.66 12.66 18.47
N LEU A 155 -6.43 12.02 17.61
CA LEU A 155 -6.00 10.93 16.73
C LEU A 155 -6.02 11.34 15.26
N LEU A 156 -6.65 12.47 14.92
CA LEU A 156 -6.82 12.98 13.56
C LEU A 156 -6.73 14.51 13.54
N TYR A 157 -5.95 15.03 12.60
CA TYR A 157 -5.89 16.47 12.33
C TYR A 157 -5.67 16.78 10.86
N GLN A 158 -5.88 18.03 10.46
CA GLN A 158 -5.54 18.54 9.14
C GLN A 158 -4.16 19.19 9.19
N THR A 159 -3.36 18.94 8.14
CA THR A 159 -2.16 19.75 7.83
C THR A 159 -2.37 20.49 6.52
N GLU A 160 -1.73 21.63 6.36
CA GLU A 160 -1.70 22.38 5.11
C GLU A 160 -0.26 22.65 4.71
N ASN A 161 0.04 22.49 3.44
CA ASN A 161 1.30 22.87 2.84
C ASN A 161 1.07 23.58 1.51
N GLU A 162 1.97 24.48 1.17
CA GLU A 162 1.98 25.10 -0.14
C GLU A 162 2.73 24.19 -1.12
N ALA A 163 2.17 24.03 -2.30
CA ALA A 163 2.79 23.33 -3.41
C ALA A 163 2.69 24.16 -4.66
N THR A 164 3.77 24.25 -5.38
CA THR A 164 3.85 25.01 -6.63
C THR A 164 3.81 24.05 -7.81
N ALA A 165 3.02 24.36 -8.81
CA ALA A 165 2.98 23.62 -10.07
C ALA A 165 2.87 24.58 -11.25
N VAL A 166 3.52 24.22 -12.36
CA VAL A 166 3.42 24.96 -13.61
C VAL A 166 2.19 24.47 -14.37
N ILE A 167 1.19 25.33 -14.55
CA ILE A 167 -0.04 25.05 -15.31
C ILE A 167 -0.08 25.97 -16.53
N LYS A 168 -0.06 25.39 -17.71
CA LYS A 168 -0.06 26.14 -19.00
C LYS A 168 1.08 27.17 -19.07
N GLY A 169 2.28 26.80 -18.59
CA GLY A 169 3.46 27.69 -18.59
C GLY A 169 3.47 28.76 -17.50
N VAL A 170 2.47 28.79 -16.61
CA VAL A 170 2.38 29.74 -15.49
C VAL A 170 2.58 28.99 -14.18
N GLU A 171 3.53 29.46 -13.35
CA GLU A 171 3.71 28.95 -12.00
C GLU A 171 2.55 29.38 -11.11
N LYS A 172 1.90 28.40 -10.48
CA LYS A 172 0.79 28.62 -9.56
C LYS A 172 1.06 27.92 -8.23
N THR A 173 0.90 28.63 -7.15
CA THR A 173 0.97 28.09 -5.79
C THR A 173 -0.42 27.67 -5.33
N PHE A 174 -0.51 26.44 -4.80
CA PHE A 174 -1.74 25.87 -4.28
C PHE A 174 -1.54 25.48 -2.83
N LYS A 175 -2.56 25.71 -2.02
CA LYS A 175 -2.62 25.11 -0.69
C LYS A 175 -3.15 23.69 -0.78
N ASN A 176 -2.28 22.72 -0.52
CA ASN A 176 -2.67 21.32 -0.34
C ASN A 176 -3.02 21.10 1.12
N ALA A 177 -4.05 20.31 1.37
CA ALA A 177 -4.39 19.86 2.71
C ALA A 177 -4.36 18.33 2.77
N ASN A 178 -3.89 17.79 3.89
CA ASN A 178 -3.90 16.38 4.15
C ASN A 178 -4.52 16.09 5.52
N ALA A 179 -5.15 14.93 5.66
CA ALA A 179 -5.49 14.36 6.95
C ALA A 179 -4.28 13.59 7.49
N VAL A 180 -4.00 13.71 8.76
CA VAL A 180 -2.95 12.96 9.47
C VAL A 180 -3.59 12.16 10.57
N PHE A 181 -3.49 10.82 10.48
CA PHE A 181 -3.92 9.89 11.51
C PHE A 181 -2.71 9.55 12.38
N ILE A 182 -2.79 9.88 13.65
CA ILE A 182 -1.67 9.80 14.60
C ILE A 182 -1.51 8.38 15.11
N HIS A 183 -0.31 7.82 14.96
CA HIS A 183 0.05 6.55 15.58
C HIS A 183 0.61 6.80 16.98
N LYS A 184 0.04 6.15 17.97
CA LYS A 184 0.50 6.24 19.37
C LYS A 184 0.94 4.88 19.87
N ASP A 185 1.95 4.89 20.72
CA ASP A 185 2.32 3.71 21.51
C ASP A 185 1.38 3.53 22.71
N ASP A 186 1.65 2.50 23.51
CA ASP A 186 0.83 2.16 24.69
C ASP A 186 0.97 3.18 25.85
N LYS A 187 1.95 4.10 25.76
CA LYS A 187 2.13 5.22 26.70
C LYS A 187 1.45 6.51 26.20
N GLY A 188 0.91 6.48 24.98
CA GLY A 188 0.27 7.63 24.34
C GLY A 188 1.25 8.55 23.59
N GLU A 189 2.54 8.19 23.51
CA GLU A 189 3.55 8.94 22.76
C GLU A 189 3.33 8.77 21.25
N ILE A 190 3.58 9.84 20.49
CA ILE A 190 3.44 9.83 19.02
C ILE A 190 4.63 9.12 18.41
N ILE A 191 4.37 8.03 17.68
CA ILE A 191 5.39 7.18 17.07
C ILE A 191 5.27 7.11 15.54
N GLY A 192 4.32 7.84 14.95
CA GLY A 192 4.13 7.88 13.50
C GLY A 192 2.83 8.55 13.10
N GLY A 193 2.55 8.52 11.80
CA GLY A 193 1.30 9.02 11.25
C GLY A 193 1.03 8.53 9.83
N GLU A 194 -0.22 8.12 9.55
CA GLU A 194 -0.72 7.90 8.19
C GLU A 194 -1.19 9.24 7.64
N VAL A 195 -0.81 9.54 6.39
CA VAL A 195 -1.12 10.82 5.74
C VAL A 195 -1.97 10.58 4.51
N GLN A 196 -3.14 11.19 4.46
CA GLN A 196 -4.11 11.08 3.38
C GLN A 196 -4.39 12.46 2.76
N GLY A 197 -4.15 12.59 1.45
CA GLY A 197 -4.48 13.82 0.72
C GLY A 197 -5.98 14.10 0.68
N LEU A 198 -6.37 15.35 0.94
CA LEU A 198 -7.76 15.81 0.91
C LEU A 198 -8.17 16.34 -0.48
N ASN A 199 -7.32 16.17 -1.49
CA ASN A 199 -7.62 16.52 -2.86
C ASN A 199 -8.22 15.33 -3.60
N THR A 200 -9.43 15.50 -4.16
CA THR A 200 -10.14 14.44 -4.90
C THR A 200 -9.59 14.21 -6.30
N PHE A 201 -8.92 15.21 -6.90
CA PHE A 201 -8.34 15.12 -8.24
C PHE A 201 -6.95 14.48 -8.25
N LYS A 202 -6.15 14.75 -7.19
CA LYS A 202 -4.81 14.17 -7.04
C LYS A 202 -4.76 13.39 -5.74
N ARG A 203 -4.95 12.08 -5.85
CA ARG A 203 -4.89 11.18 -4.69
C ARG A 203 -3.47 11.12 -4.16
N PHE A 204 -3.33 11.25 -2.86
CA PHE A 204 -2.08 11.05 -2.13
C PHE A 204 -2.36 10.19 -0.90
N LYS A 205 -1.57 9.16 -0.69
CA LYS A 205 -1.57 8.30 0.50
C LYS A 205 -0.11 8.00 0.86
N GLY A 206 0.25 8.10 2.10
CA GLY A 206 1.60 7.86 2.58
C GLY A 206 1.66 7.85 4.10
N VAL A 207 2.86 7.94 4.63
CA VAL A 207 3.13 8.04 6.07
C VAL A 207 4.08 9.20 6.35
N ALA A 208 4.03 9.75 7.54
CA ALA A 208 4.98 10.76 7.99
C ALA A 208 6.42 10.18 8.04
N PRO A 209 7.45 10.96 7.67
CA PRO A 209 8.84 10.51 7.73
C PRO A 209 9.17 9.97 9.13
N GLY A 210 9.86 8.84 9.20
CA GLY A 210 10.21 8.19 10.47
C GLY A 210 9.13 7.32 11.12
N THR A 211 7.94 7.21 10.52
CA THR A 211 6.82 6.38 11.02
C THR A 211 7.18 4.89 11.17
N GLY A 212 8.05 4.34 10.30
CA GLY A 212 8.44 2.93 10.34
C GLY A 212 7.24 1.98 10.28
N GLU A 213 7.27 0.95 11.11
CA GLU A 213 6.25 -0.11 11.19
C GLU A 213 5.07 0.22 12.10
N SER A 214 5.00 1.42 12.67
CA SER A 214 3.90 1.82 13.54
C SER A 214 2.56 1.86 12.76
N VAL A 215 1.46 1.73 13.49
CA VAL A 215 0.10 1.65 12.94
C VAL A 215 -0.84 2.60 13.65
N PHE A 216 -1.88 3.04 12.96
CA PHE A 216 -2.96 3.79 13.56
C PHE A 216 -3.87 2.85 14.36
N LYS A 217 -4.15 3.18 15.62
CA LYS A 217 -5.00 2.39 16.51
C LYS A 217 -6.14 3.25 17.03
N PHE A 218 -7.35 2.69 17.07
CA PHE A 218 -8.53 3.33 17.62
C PHE A 218 -9.40 2.33 18.39
N VAL A 219 -9.76 2.66 19.63
CA VAL A 219 -10.63 1.85 20.48
C VAL A 219 -11.92 2.64 20.74
N PRO A 220 -12.98 2.46 19.94
CA PRO A 220 -14.17 3.29 20.01
C PRO A 220 -15.07 3.01 21.22
N ASN A 221 -15.00 1.82 21.77
CA ASN A 221 -15.79 1.37 22.92
C ASN A 221 -14.94 0.46 23.83
N PRO A 222 -14.14 1.03 24.74
CA PRO A 222 -13.34 0.24 25.66
C PRO A 222 -14.20 -0.68 26.54
N SER A 223 -13.74 -1.89 26.78
CA SER A 223 -14.35 -2.79 27.77
C SER A 223 -14.15 -2.27 29.19
N ALA A 224 -15.01 -2.68 30.11
CA ALA A 224 -14.95 -2.23 31.52
C ALA A 224 -13.62 -2.61 32.21
N ASP A 225 -12.98 -3.71 31.80
CA ASP A 225 -11.67 -4.16 32.28
C ASP A 225 -10.47 -3.55 31.52
N GLY A 226 -10.73 -2.69 30.52
CA GLY A 226 -9.74 -2.05 29.67
C GLY A 226 -8.98 -3.00 28.73
N LYS A 227 -9.33 -4.30 28.69
CA LYS A 227 -8.61 -5.29 27.90
C LYS A 227 -9.09 -5.30 26.45
N ILE A 228 -8.12 -5.37 25.54
CA ILE A 228 -8.39 -5.61 24.11
C ILE A 228 -8.41 -7.11 23.88
N LYS A 229 -9.56 -7.63 23.43
CA LYS A 229 -9.75 -9.06 23.13
C LYS A 229 -9.72 -9.33 21.62
N ARG A 230 -10.03 -8.32 20.83
CA ARG A 230 -10.16 -8.44 19.37
C ARG A 230 -9.59 -7.22 18.65
N ALA A 231 -8.93 -7.45 17.51
CA ALA A 231 -8.45 -6.40 16.63
C ALA A 231 -9.02 -6.59 15.21
N TYR A 232 -9.51 -5.51 14.62
CA TYR A 232 -9.93 -5.44 13.23
C TYR A 232 -8.84 -4.76 12.42
N LEU A 233 -8.31 -5.43 11.38
CA LEU A 233 -7.20 -4.93 10.55
C LEU A 233 -7.70 -4.37 9.23
N PHE A 234 -7.30 -3.14 8.92
CA PHE A 234 -7.63 -2.42 7.69
C PHE A 234 -6.36 -2.00 6.97
N GLU A 235 -6.43 -1.88 5.64
CA GLU A 235 -5.34 -1.36 4.85
C GLU A 235 -5.20 0.16 4.99
N SER A 236 -6.31 0.88 5.24
CA SER A 236 -6.30 2.33 5.40
C SER A 236 -7.21 2.82 6.53
N ALA A 237 -6.88 4.01 7.06
CA ALA A 237 -7.71 4.66 8.06
C ALA A 237 -9.09 5.09 7.50
N ILE A 238 -9.21 5.33 6.19
CA ILE A 238 -10.50 5.60 5.55
C ILE A 238 -11.41 4.37 5.64
N ASP A 239 -10.88 3.18 5.35
CA ASP A 239 -11.64 1.93 5.43
C ASP A 239 -12.03 1.60 6.86
N LEU A 240 -11.13 1.84 7.81
CA LEU A 240 -11.42 1.75 9.24
C LEU A 240 -12.60 2.65 9.64
N MET A 241 -12.58 3.93 9.27
CA MET A 241 -13.68 4.87 9.58
C MET A 241 -14.98 4.46 8.89
N SER A 242 -14.89 3.98 7.65
CA SER A 242 -16.04 3.52 6.88
C SER A 242 -16.67 2.29 7.51
N PHE A 243 -15.87 1.29 7.88
CA PHE A 243 -16.33 0.14 8.65
C PHE A 243 -16.99 0.55 9.98
N TYR A 244 -16.35 1.45 10.72
CA TYR A 244 -16.88 1.94 12.00
C TYR A 244 -18.25 2.59 11.85
N SER A 245 -18.55 3.21 10.70
CA SER A 245 -19.87 3.81 10.42
C SER A 245 -21.00 2.77 10.32
N PHE A 246 -20.68 1.53 9.99
CA PHE A 246 -21.66 0.41 9.94
C PHE A 246 -21.82 -0.32 11.27
N CYS A 247 -20.87 -0.14 12.19
CA CYS A 247 -20.85 -0.90 13.43
C CYS A 247 -21.79 -0.31 14.49
N LYS A 248 -22.49 -1.20 15.19
CA LYS A 248 -23.08 -0.85 16.47
C LYS A 248 -22.00 -0.90 17.54
N LYS A 249 -21.89 0.14 18.37
CA LYS A 249 -20.84 0.26 19.40
C LYS A 249 -20.75 -0.96 20.32
N GLU A 250 -21.89 -1.56 20.66
CA GLU A 250 -21.98 -2.75 21.52
C GLU A 250 -21.32 -3.98 20.91
N LYS A 251 -21.30 -4.09 19.56
CA LYS A 251 -20.71 -5.24 18.85
C LYS A 251 -19.17 -5.17 18.78
N ILE A 252 -18.59 -4.01 19.08
CA ILE A 252 -17.16 -3.77 19.04
C ILE A 252 -16.60 -3.33 20.39
N GLU A 253 -17.31 -3.64 21.49
CA GLU A 253 -16.82 -3.42 22.84
C GLU A 253 -15.53 -4.21 23.08
N GLY A 254 -14.51 -3.55 23.65
CA GLY A 254 -13.18 -4.13 23.86
C GLY A 254 -12.43 -4.49 22.58
N ALA A 255 -12.88 -3.99 21.43
CA ALA A 255 -12.18 -4.19 20.16
C ALA A 255 -11.31 -2.99 19.79
N MET A 256 -10.16 -3.26 19.18
CA MET A 256 -9.26 -2.29 18.60
C MET A 256 -9.37 -2.30 17.07
N LEU A 257 -9.59 -1.15 16.47
CA LEU A 257 -9.54 -0.95 15.03
C LEU A 257 -8.15 -0.47 14.65
N ILE A 258 -7.52 -1.11 13.66
CA ILE A 258 -6.12 -0.84 13.27
C ILE A 258 -6.05 -0.55 11.78
N SER A 259 -5.56 0.63 11.39
CA SER A 259 -5.09 0.89 10.04
C SER A 259 -3.59 0.62 9.96
N MET A 260 -3.21 -0.25 9.04
CA MET A 260 -1.81 -0.60 8.82
C MET A 260 -1.08 0.39 7.90
N ALA A 261 -1.79 1.35 7.26
CA ALA A 261 -1.26 2.25 6.22
C ALA A 261 -0.58 1.47 5.08
N GLY A 262 -1.28 0.50 4.52
CA GLY A 262 -0.82 -0.55 3.62
C GLY A 262 -0.84 -1.91 4.32
N LEU A 263 -0.39 -2.97 3.64
CA LEU A 263 -0.33 -4.31 4.22
C LEU A 263 0.98 -4.51 4.97
N LYS A 264 0.93 -4.76 6.29
CA LYS A 264 2.10 -4.98 7.16
C LYS A 264 2.06 -6.37 7.79
N PRO A 265 2.83 -7.35 7.29
CA PRO A 265 2.82 -8.74 7.81
C PRO A 265 3.27 -8.88 9.27
N THR A 266 4.02 -7.91 9.79
CA THR A 266 4.48 -7.88 11.20
C THR A 266 3.33 -7.69 12.18
N VAL A 267 2.28 -6.96 11.80
CA VAL A 267 1.16 -6.59 12.68
C VAL A 267 0.34 -7.81 13.14
N PRO A 268 -0.09 -8.72 12.25
CA PRO A 268 -0.80 -9.92 12.68
C PRO A 268 0.00 -10.80 13.65
N LYS A 269 1.31 -10.91 13.43
CA LYS A 269 2.18 -11.67 14.32
C LYS A 269 2.21 -11.07 15.72
N GLN A 270 2.44 -9.75 15.83
CA GLN A 270 2.48 -9.05 17.12
C GLN A 270 1.18 -9.20 17.90
N LEU A 271 0.02 -9.11 17.23
CA LEU A 271 -1.28 -9.29 17.89
C LEU A 271 -1.51 -10.71 18.39
N ARG A 272 -1.10 -11.73 17.62
CA ARG A 272 -1.18 -13.13 18.05
C ARG A 272 -0.30 -13.41 19.25
N ASP A 273 0.91 -12.85 19.28
CA ASP A 273 1.83 -12.99 20.41
C ASP A 273 1.24 -12.40 21.70
N GLN A 274 0.32 -11.42 21.57
CA GLN A 274 -0.44 -10.82 22.67
C GLN A 274 -1.75 -11.57 23.00
N GLY A 275 -2.09 -12.64 22.27
CA GLY A 275 -3.33 -13.40 22.47
C GLY A 275 -4.59 -12.66 21.98
N ILE A 276 -4.45 -11.67 21.11
CA ILE A 276 -5.57 -10.89 20.59
C ILE A 276 -6.16 -11.61 19.37
N GLU A 277 -7.48 -11.83 19.39
CA GLU A 277 -8.21 -12.34 18.22
C GLU A 277 -8.17 -11.33 17.07
N ILE A 278 -7.89 -11.80 15.85
CA ILE A 278 -7.74 -10.92 14.68
C ILE A 278 -8.88 -11.17 13.68
N VAL A 279 -9.51 -10.08 13.28
CA VAL A 279 -10.50 -10.05 12.19
C VAL A 279 -9.89 -9.27 11.03
N SER A 280 -9.72 -9.94 9.88
CA SER A 280 -9.25 -9.28 8.67
C SER A 280 -10.38 -8.47 8.03
N CYS A 281 -10.11 -7.18 7.81
CA CYS A 281 -10.98 -6.23 7.12
C CYS A 281 -10.20 -5.49 6.01
N VAL A 282 -9.12 -6.09 5.50
CA VAL A 282 -8.33 -5.53 4.40
C VAL A 282 -9.13 -5.51 3.09
N ASP A 283 -8.63 -4.81 2.09
CA ASP A 283 -9.30 -4.65 0.79
C ASP A 283 -9.62 -6.01 0.15
N ASN A 284 -10.71 -6.07 -0.59
CA ASN A 284 -11.17 -7.27 -1.28
C ASN A 284 -10.56 -7.36 -2.69
N ASP A 285 -9.25 -7.18 -2.79
CA ASP A 285 -8.48 -7.34 -4.01
C ASP A 285 -7.46 -8.48 -3.89
N GLU A 286 -6.65 -8.67 -4.92
CA GLU A 286 -5.66 -9.77 -4.96
C GLU A 286 -4.62 -9.63 -3.83
N ALA A 287 -4.15 -8.41 -3.56
CA ALA A 287 -3.16 -8.16 -2.51
C ALA A 287 -3.73 -8.46 -1.12
N GLY A 288 -4.96 -8.02 -0.84
CA GLY A 288 -5.65 -8.32 0.41
C GLY A 288 -5.90 -9.81 0.60
N ARG A 289 -6.36 -10.53 -0.44
CA ARG A 289 -6.56 -11.99 -0.40
C ARG A 289 -5.25 -12.75 -0.16
N LYS A 290 -4.16 -12.34 -0.83
CA LYS A 290 -2.83 -12.92 -0.62
C LYS A 290 -2.36 -12.71 0.82
N PHE A 291 -2.49 -11.50 1.33
CA PHE A 291 -2.14 -11.17 2.72
C PHE A 291 -2.92 -12.03 3.73
N GLU A 292 -4.22 -12.25 3.50
CA GLU A 292 -5.03 -13.14 4.34
C GLU A 292 -4.56 -14.59 4.31
N ALA A 293 -4.28 -15.10 3.11
CA ALA A 293 -3.81 -16.48 2.93
C ALA A 293 -2.45 -16.70 3.62
N GLU A 294 -1.49 -15.79 3.44
CA GLU A 294 -0.16 -15.85 4.03
C GLU A 294 -0.18 -15.74 5.55
N ASN A 295 -1.15 -15.04 6.11
CA ASN A 295 -1.33 -14.90 7.55
C ASN A 295 -2.31 -15.90 8.16
N GLY A 296 -2.85 -16.84 7.38
CA GLY A 296 -3.77 -17.88 7.86
C GLY A 296 -5.10 -17.31 8.39
N PHE A 297 -5.52 -16.17 7.89
CA PHE A 297 -6.82 -15.62 8.26
C PHE A 297 -7.93 -16.43 7.63
N LYS A 298 -8.82 -16.91 8.49
CA LYS A 298 -10.14 -17.38 8.03
C LYS A 298 -11.00 -16.13 7.85
N ARG A 299 -11.59 -15.95 6.67
CA ARG A 299 -12.58 -14.90 6.49
C ARG A 299 -13.71 -15.16 7.47
N PRO A 300 -13.96 -14.25 8.42
CA PRO A 300 -15.01 -14.47 9.39
C PRO A 300 -16.36 -14.46 8.68
N ASP A 301 -17.23 -15.39 9.09
CA ASP A 301 -18.62 -15.36 8.67
C ASP A 301 -19.23 -14.03 9.08
N GLY A 302 -19.70 -13.26 8.12
CA GLY A 302 -20.50 -12.06 8.33
C GLY A 302 -19.83 -10.74 7.95
N VAL A 303 -18.65 -10.40 8.47
CA VAL A 303 -18.11 -9.04 8.31
C VAL A 303 -17.54 -8.82 6.90
N LYS A 304 -16.63 -9.65 6.45
CA LYS A 304 -16.00 -9.49 5.13
C LYS A 304 -16.85 -10.05 3.98
N ASN A 305 -17.78 -10.93 4.29
CA ASN A 305 -18.77 -11.41 3.33
C ASN A 305 -19.62 -10.27 2.76
N LEU A 306 -19.79 -9.15 3.48
CA LEU A 306 -20.49 -7.98 2.94
C LEU A 306 -19.77 -7.39 1.72
N LEU A 307 -18.45 -7.31 1.71
CA LEU A 307 -17.69 -6.83 0.55
C LEU A 307 -17.75 -7.84 -0.59
N ASP A 308 -17.45 -9.13 -0.31
CA ASP A 308 -17.43 -10.20 -1.30
C ASP A 308 -18.80 -10.38 -1.96
N ASN A 309 -19.87 -10.43 -1.16
CA ASN A 309 -21.22 -10.73 -1.62
C ASN A 309 -21.80 -9.63 -2.50
N ASN A 310 -21.36 -8.39 -2.28
CA ASN A 310 -21.86 -7.24 -3.02
C ASN A 310 -20.86 -6.71 -4.06
N GLY A 311 -19.69 -7.37 -4.20
CA GLY A 311 -18.69 -7.04 -5.21
C GLY A 311 -17.91 -5.75 -4.92
N PHE A 312 -17.90 -5.27 -3.68
CA PHE A 312 -17.14 -4.07 -3.29
C PHE A 312 -15.68 -4.39 -3.06
N LYS A 313 -14.82 -3.48 -3.49
CA LYS A 313 -13.38 -3.60 -3.28
C LYS A 313 -12.99 -3.31 -1.82
N ASP A 314 -13.54 -2.24 -1.25
CA ASP A 314 -13.17 -1.74 0.07
C ASP A 314 -14.39 -1.21 0.84
N TRP A 315 -14.19 -0.91 2.13
CA TRP A 315 -15.25 -0.44 3.01
C TRP A 315 -15.77 0.95 2.66
N ASN A 316 -14.93 1.80 2.08
CA ASN A 316 -15.36 3.12 1.67
C ASN A 316 -16.19 3.09 0.39
N GLU A 317 -15.90 2.20 -0.53
CA GLU A 317 -16.73 1.98 -1.71
C GLU A 317 -18.14 1.53 -1.31
N MET A 318 -18.24 0.55 -0.40
CA MET A 318 -19.52 0.10 0.13
C MET A 318 -20.29 1.22 0.85
N LEU A 319 -19.60 2.03 1.66
CA LEU A 319 -20.22 3.16 2.35
C LEU A 319 -20.76 4.21 1.36
N SER A 320 -19.98 4.54 0.35
CA SER A 320 -20.34 5.49 -0.69
C SER A 320 -21.54 5.00 -1.48
N PHE A 321 -21.52 3.73 -1.91
CA PHE A 321 -22.66 3.11 -2.58
C PHE A 321 -23.95 3.19 -1.74
N ARG A 322 -23.87 2.89 -0.45
CA ARG A 322 -25.02 2.94 0.45
C ARG A 322 -25.55 4.37 0.65
N ALA A 323 -24.67 5.36 0.69
CA ALA A 323 -25.06 6.76 0.78
C ALA A 323 -25.78 7.26 -0.48
N GLU A 324 -25.33 6.81 -1.65
CA GLU A 324 -25.91 7.16 -2.94
C GLU A 324 -27.19 6.35 -3.25
N HIS A 325 -27.33 5.15 -2.66
CA HIS A 325 -28.44 4.23 -2.88
C HIS A 325 -29.08 3.79 -1.55
N PRO A 326 -29.74 4.69 -0.80
CA PRO A 326 -30.21 4.42 0.56
C PRO A 326 -31.22 3.28 0.67
N ASN A 327 -31.92 2.96 -0.43
CA ASN A 327 -32.94 1.89 -0.49
C ASN A 327 -32.38 0.55 -1.02
N ALA A 328 -31.07 0.51 -1.44
CA ALA A 328 -30.48 -0.72 -1.89
C ALA A 328 -30.28 -1.69 -0.72
N LYS A 329 -30.72 -2.93 -0.90
CA LYS A 329 -30.46 -4.00 0.07
C LYS A 329 -29.07 -4.56 -0.20
N LEU A 330 -28.19 -4.50 0.79
CA LEU A 330 -26.93 -5.22 0.76
C LEU A 330 -27.20 -6.69 1.08
N ASP A 331 -26.63 -7.59 0.28
CA ASP A 331 -26.85 -9.01 0.48
C ASP A 331 -25.88 -9.56 1.55
N GLU A 332 -26.42 -9.96 2.68
CA GLU A 332 -25.69 -10.56 3.79
C GLU A 332 -25.47 -12.07 3.59
N ASN A 333 -26.13 -12.71 2.58
CA ASN A 333 -26.28 -14.17 2.51
C ASN A 333 -25.75 -14.85 1.24
N LEU A 334 -25.04 -14.20 0.33
CA LEU A 334 -24.66 -14.77 -0.99
C LEU A 334 -23.56 -15.84 -0.97
N ARG A 335 -23.58 -16.79 -0.04
CA ARG A 335 -22.75 -18.00 -0.16
C ARG A 335 -23.36 -19.10 -1.06
N LYS A 336 -24.55 -18.93 -1.63
CA LYS A 336 -25.24 -20.04 -2.29
C LYS A 336 -25.16 -20.12 -3.81
N ASN A 337 -24.63 -19.14 -4.54
CA ASN A 337 -24.81 -19.11 -6.01
C ASN A 337 -23.56 -19.19 -6.87
N ASN A 338 -22.35 -19.33 -6.34
CA ASN A 338 -21.16 -19.53 -7.18
C ASN A 338 -20.81 -21.02 -7.44
N GLY A 339 -21.76 -21.90 -7.27
CA GLY A 339 -21.63 -23.35 -7.52
C GLY A 339 -22.45 -23.91 -8.70
N SER A 340 -23.13 -23.06 -9.50
CA SER A 340 -23.89 -23.61 -10.66
C SER A 340 -24.03 -22.59 -11.78
N SER A 341 -22.94 -22.32 -12.47
CA SER A 341 -22.97 -21.74 -13.82
C SER A 341 -21.97 -22.43 -14.74
N ASN A 342 -21.99 -23.79 -14.72
CA ASN A 342 -21.46 -24.60 -15.78
C ASN A 342 -22.47 -25.72 -16.05
N ASP A 343 -23.59 -25.38 -16.71
CA ASP A 343 -24.42 -26.32 -17.47
C ASP A 343 -25.50 -25.53 -18.20
N MET A 344 -25.10 -24.83 -19.25
CA MET A 344 -26.00 -24.46 -20.35
C MET A 344 -25.24 -24.45 -21.68
N SER A 345 -24.81 -25.63 -22.08
CA SER A 345 -24.50 -25.88 -23.49
C SER A 345 -24.93 -27.29 -23.82
N SER A 346 -26.23 -27.52 -24.06
CA SER A 346 -26.73 -28.60 -24.94
C SER A 346 -28.25 -28.62 -24.87
N SER A 347 -28.89 -27.92 -25.76
CA SER A 347 -30.15 -28.37 -26.41
C SER A 347 -30.60 -27.32 -27.41
N ILE A 348 -29.92 -27.26 -28.57
CA ILE A 348 -30.57 -26.86 -29.81
C ILE A 348 -30.58 -28.13 -30.65
N GLY A 349 -31.76 -28.71 -30.74
CA GLY A 349 -32.04 -29.87 -31.55
C GLY A 349 -33.52 -30.18 -31.63
N GLY A 350 -34.17 -29.71 -32.70
CA GLY A 350 -35.28 -30.42 -33.28
C GLY A 350 -36.71 -30.00 -32.88
N ARG A 351 -37.36 -29.16 -33.59
CA ARG A 351 -38.44 -29.37 -34.54
C ARG A 351 -39.06 -28.05 -34.95
#